data_3791972fcc48b604683448a9c197df5b
#
_entry.id   3791972fcc48b604683448a9c197df5b
#
_cell.length_a   1.000
_cell.length_b   1.000
_cell.length_c   1.000
_cell.angle_alpha   90.00
_cell.angle_beta   90.00
_cell.angle_gamma   90.00
#
_symmetry.space_group_name_H-M   'P 1'
#
loop_
_entity.id
_entity.type
_entity.pdbx_description
1 polymer ?
#
loop_
_entity_poly.entity_id
_entity_poly.type
_entity_poly.pdbx_seq_one_letter_code
_entity_poly.pdbx_strand_id
1 'polypeptide(L)'
;MMSSDVEKNVANLNELVNLNENDFVDQLQKIPSFFSKQNEFVLLEQIIPKLLDIFNMKSKKNKYDEVYEVAKQMILYVNEWYTPYIADKLSSIINDSMLAKKKYSYMLLHDLIKEHPNQIKISMPELIPMVSSDVNDIVASIKESASSALEIILKCSGNIDLDAFVPAVLMGIKSGDKIYDAVEALASCVFVQNVEAPALAITMPIIMRGLNDKKTATRRLTCVIIDNMCKLIEHPKEILPFYANLKTSLERCIDIMSDPEARKVSVRALNTLKESCVDNEDSIFHKQFSEFKEILSSEYKNHAINVENNLLESQSILVTNLCNSNNLDENTWKTIIQDYSSEEAKQNEKLTEIIQKAYQVAKDTYKVNEIIFEDNEAGKDLYKGEFSLAYGALTLLNTTHLHLKQNRFYGLLGPNNCGKTTLMRAIANEQVEGFPKKDELRTIFVEHEIQEIEVGEDEKGFPILNIDLCGVDWVVHCCNVVYSMEPPVIAEQVEKVMQEIGFGYAKKDIGKDRAADMGMGITTYSGGWKVKMQLCAATLMNADILMLDEPTGHLDVTNIAWIKNWLKGFMDGGGSIIATSHDSSFLNEMC
;
A
#
# COMPACT_ATOMS: atom_id res chain seq x y z
N MET A 1 -47.17 4.75 6.68
CA MET A 1 -46.76 6.15 7.01
C MET A 1 -45.35 6.48 6.53
N MET A 2 -44.38 5.57 6.60
CA MET A 2 -43.00 5.84 6.08
C MET A 2 -42.93 6.06 4.55
N SER A 3 -43.75 5.37 3.73
CA SER A 3 -43.72 5.54 2.27
C SER A 3 -44.15 6.96 1.81
N SER A 4 -45.08 7.62 2.50
CA SER A 4 -45.55 8.94 2.10
C SER A 4 -44.53 10.07 2.35
N ASP A 5 -43.67 9.92 3.37
CA ASP A 5 -42.63 10.92 3.67
C ASP A 5 -41.43 10.77 2.76
N VAL A 6 -41.12 9.56 2.33
CA VAL A 6 -40.07 9.26 1.32
C VAL A 6 -40.46 9.80 -0.05
N GLU A 7 -41.68 9.52 -0.50
CA GLU A 7 -42.22 10.05 -1.78
C GLU A 7 -42.24 11.59 -1.80
N LYS A 8 -42.60 12.21 -0.66
CA LYS A 8 -42.53 13.66 -0.53
C LYS A 8 -41.11 14.20 -0.61
N ASN A 9 -40.14 13.53 0.02
CA ASN A 9 -38.74 13.96 -0.05
C ASN A 9 -38.18 13.87 -1.47
N VAL A 10 -38.48 12.80 -2.18
CA VAL A 10 -38.08 12.64 -3.59
C VAL A 10 -38.74 13.69 -4.48
N ALA A 11 -40.03 13.98 -4.28
CA ALA A 11 -40.73 15.02 -5.02
C ALA A 11 -40.12 16.40 -4.80
N ASN A 12 -39.85 16.75 -3.54
CA ASN A 12 -39.22 18.03 -3.17
C ASN A 12 -37.80 18.16 -3.70
N LEU A 13 -37.03 17.06 -3.74
CA LEU A 13 -35.70 17.03 -4.35
C LEU A 13 -35.79 17.27 -5.87
N ASN A 14 -36.75 16.65 -6.55
CA ASN A 14 -37.00 16.87 -7.98
C ASN A 14 -37.43 18.33 -8.29
N GLU A 15 -38.20 18.97 -7.39
CA GLU A 15 -38.49 20.41 -7.51
C GLU A 15 -37.20 21.23 -7.40
N LEU A 16 -36.33 20.94 -6.45
CA LEU A 16 -35.03 21.61 -6.29
C LEU A 16 -34.15 21.46 -7.53
N VAL A 17 -34.10 20.26 -8.10
CA VAL A 17 -33.37 19.98 -9.33
C VAL A 17 -33.87 20.83 -10.51
N ASN A 18 -35.14 21.12 -10.59
CA ASN A 18 -35.74 21.89 -11.69
C ASN A 18 -35.66 23.42 -11.50
N LEU A 19 -35.15 23.92 -10.37
CA LEU A 19 -34.95 25.37 -10.14
C LEU A 19 -33.92 25.95 -11.12
N ASN A 20 -34.10 27.21 -11.49
CA ASN A 20 -33.06 27.95 -12.19
C ASN A 20 -31.86 28.24 -11.23
N GLU A 21 -30.70 28.59 -11.78
CA GLU A 21 -29.45 28.74 -11.01
C GLU A 21 -29.55 29.77 -9.87
N ASN A 22 -30.28 30.85 -10.03
CA ASN A 22 -30.41 31.87 -9.02
C ASN A 22 -31.28 31.42 -7.83
N ASP A 23 -32.43 30.83 -8.12
CA ASP A 23 -33.35 30.31 -7.09
C ASP A 23 -32.74 29.08 -6.40
N PHE A 24 -31.92 28.29 -7.09
CA PHE A 24 -31.19 27.17 -6.52
C PHE A 24 -30.17 27.62 -5.46
N VAL A 25 -29.41 28.70 -5.72
CA VAL A 25 -28.45 29.25 -4.76
C VAL A 25 -29.13 29.68 -3.45
N ASP A 26 -30.36 30.17 -3.52
CA ASP A 26 -31.12 30.59 -2.34
C ASP A 26 -31.66 29.40 -1.51
N GLN A 27 -31.59 28.18 -2.04
CA GLN A 27 -32.02 26.94 -1.38
C GLN A 27 -30.87 26.04 -0.88
N LEU A 28 -29.61 26.48 -0.97
CA LEU A 28 -28.41 25.68 -0.58
C LEU A 28 -28.56 25.06 0.81
N GLN A 29 -29.06 25.79 1.78
CA GLN A 29 -29.23 25.34 3.18
C GLN A 29 -30.25 24.21 3.35
N LYS A 30 -31.10 23.96 2.35
CA LYS A 30 -32.07 22.85 2.37
C LYS A 30 -31.50 21.53 1.86
N ILE A 31 -30.41 21.57 1.08
CA ILE A 31 -29.83 20.37 0.47
C ILE A 31 -29.51 19.28 1.51
N PRO A 32 -28.89 19.57 2.67
CA PRO A 32 -28.61 18.53 3.66
C PRO A 32 -29.87 17.82 4.20
N SER A 33 -31.05 18.44 4.13
CA SER A 33 -32.30 17.81 4.56
C SER A 33 -32.78 16.68 3.64
N PHE A 34 -32.20 16.56 2.44
CA PHE A 34 -32.47 15.51 1.47
C PHE A 34 -31.48 14.35 1.52
N PHE A 35 -30.53 14.37 2.42
CA PHE A 35 -29.54 13.31 2.58
C PHE A 35 -30.20 12.02 3.04
N SER A 36 -30.32 11.06 2.14
CA SER A 36 -30.83 9.72 2.39
C SER A 36 -30.28 8.74 1.33
N LYS A 37 -30.14 7.47 1.68
CA LYS A 37 -29.64 6.44 0.74
C LYS A 37 -30.41 6.39 -0.58
N GLN A 38 -31.71 6.64 -0.56
CA GLN A 38 -32.58 6.64 -1.73
C GLN A 38 -32.28 7.81 -2.68
N ASN A 39 -31.75 8.92 -2.14
CA ASN A 39 -31.47 10.12 -2.90
C ASN A 39 -30.01 10.23 -3.36
N GLU A 40 -29.09 9.39 -2.87
CA GLU A 40 -27.65 9.51 -3.15
C GLU A 40 -27.34 9.62 -4.64
N PHE A 41 -27.95 8.77 -5.47
CA PHE A 41 -27.77 8.83 -6.91
C PHE A 41 -28.21 10.17 -7.51
N VAL A 42 -29.37 10.67 -7.12
CA VAL A 42 -29.91 11.96 -7.61
C VAL A 42 -29.04 13.12 -7.11
N LEU A 43 -28.58 13.08 -5.86
CA LEU A 43 -27.67 14.07 -5.30
C LEU A 43 -26.38 14.14 -6.12
N LEU A 44 -25.77 12.98 -6.43
CA LEU A 44 -24.52 12.91 -7.19
C LEU A 44 -24.70 13.27 -8.67
N GLU A 45 -25.78 12.83 -9.32
CA GLU A 45 -26.01 13.05 -10.75
C GLU A 45 -26.53 14.42 -11.10
N GLN A 46 -27.37 14.99 -10.26
CA GLN A 46 -28.13 16.20 -10.62
C GLN A 46 -27.78 17.41 -9.75
N ILE A 47 -27.48 17.21 -8.45
CA ILE A 47 -27.20 18.32 -7.55
C ILE A 47 -25.71 18.72 -7.58
N ILE A 48 -24.77 17.78 -7.54
CA ILE A 48 -23.33 18.11 -7.62
C ILE A 48 -22.97 18.93 -8.86
N PRO A 49 -23.36 18.56 -10.09
CA PRO A 49 -23.04 19.38 -11.24
C PRO A 49 -23.58 20.81 -11.12
N LYS A 50 -24.81 20.97 -10.63
CA LYS A 50 -25.39 22.31 -10.41
C LYS A 50 -24.64 23.13 -9.37
N LEU A 51 -24.23 22.52 -8.25
CA LEU A 51 -23.39 23.17 -7.24
C LEU A 51 -22.08 23.65 -7.85
N LEU A 52 -21.43 22.79 -8.64
CA LEU A 52 -20.16 23.11 -9.27
C LEU A 52 -20.30 24.18 -10.37
N ASP A 53 -21.46 24.26 -11.06
CA ASP A 53 -21.71 25.30 -12.06
C ASP A 53 -21.81 26.69 -11.45
N ILE A 54 -22.20 26.82 -10.19
CA ILE A 54 -22.23 28.11 -9.49
C ILE A 54 -20.83 28.75 -9.42
N PHE A 55 -19.75 27.96 -9.37
CA PHE A 55 -18.37 28.50 -9.40
C PHE A 55 -18.00 29.21 -10.71
N ASN A 56 -18.78 29.04 -11.77
CA ASN A 56 -18.64 29.80 -13.01
C ASN A 56 -19.33 31.17 -12.96
N MET A 57 -20.22 31.38 -11.96
CA MET A 57 -21.04 32.59 -11.85
C MET A 57 -20.31 33.66 -11.03
N LYS A 58 -19.59 34.56 -11.71
CA LYS A 58 -18.86 35.68 -11.05
C LYS A 58 -19.74 36.53 -10.11
N SER A 59 -21.02 36.66 -10.42
CA SER A 59 -22.01 37.38 -9.62
C SER A 59 -22.27 36.73 -8.24
N LYS A 60 -21.99 35.44 -8.10
CA LYS A 60 -22.24 34.66 -6.86
C LYS A 60 -20.95 34.32 -6.10
N LYS A 61 -19.84 35.03 -6.37
CA LYS A 61 -18.53 34.77 -5.75
C LYS A 61 -18.57 34.76 -4.22
N ASN A 62 -19.42 35.57 -3.61
CA ASN A 62 -19.64 35.62 -2.16
C ASN A 62 -20.31 34.36 -1.58
N LYS A 63 -20.82 33.47 -2.42
CA LYS A 63 -21.46 32.20 -2.03
C LYS A 63 -20.57 30.98 -2.25
N TYR A 64 -19.38 31.14 -2.81
CA TYR A 64 -18.52 30.01 -3.19
C TYR A 64 -18.14 29.13 -1.99
N ASP A 65 -17.86 29.73 -0.84
CA ASP A 65 -17.50 28.95 0.37
C ASP A 65 -18.71 28.16 0.89
N GLU A 66 -19.92 28.76 0.85
CA GLU A 66 -21.16 28.05 1.23
C GLU A 66 -21.47 26.90 0.28
N VAL A 67 -21.31 27.10 -1.03
CA VAL A 67 -21.47 26.05 -2.05
C VAL A 67 -20.47 24.92 -1.85
N TYR A 68 -19.22 25.27 -1.57
CA TYR A 68 -18.17 24.29 -1.30
C TYR A 68 -18.51 23.43 -0.07
N GLU A 69 -18.91 24.05 1.04
CA GLU A 69 -19.25 23.31 2.25
C GLU A 69 -20.45 22.37 2.04
N VAL A 70 -21.48 22.79 1.30
CA VAL A 70 -22.62 21.92 0.97
C VAL A 70 -22.19 20.77 0.06
N ALA A 71 -21.40 21.04 -0.97
CA ALA A 71 -20.88 20.00 -1.87
C ALA A 71 -19.98 18.99 -1.09
N LYS A 72 -19.12 19.50 -0.20
CA LYS A 72 -18.28 18.67 0.67
C LYS A 72 -19.12 17.78 1.58
N GLN A 73 -20.09 18.34 2.31
CA GLN A 73 -20.98 17.55 3.15
C GLN A 73 -21.69 16.44 2.36
N MET A 74 -22.09 16.73 1.12
CA MET A 74 -22.80 15.78 0.28
C MET A 74 -21.88 14.63 -0.19
N ILE A 75 -20.67 14.93 -0.67
CA ILE A 75 -19.74 13.89 -1.12
C ILE A 75 -19.21 13.02 0.03
N LEU A 76 -19.17 13.53 1.26
CA LEU A 76 -18.77 12.78 2.45
C LEU A 76 -19.95 12.06 3.13
N TYR A 77 -21.18 12.39 2.79
CA TYR A 77 -22.38 11.72 3.30
C TYR A 77 -22.65 10.40 2.60
N VAL A 78 -22.45 10.34 1.28
CA VAL A 78 -22.76 9.17 0.47
C VAL A 78 -21.87 7.99 0.82
N ASN A 79 -22.31 6.77 0.45
CA ASN A 79 -21.54 5.56 0.75
C ASN A 79 -20.12 5.66 0.19
N GLU A 80 -19.13 5.19 0.95
CA GLU A 80 -17.70 5.23 0.57
C GLU A 80 -17.40 4.62 -0.80
N TRP A 81 -18.15 3.62 -1.23
CA TRP A 81 -17.99 2.97 -2.53
C TRP A 81 -18.47 3.81 -3.72
N TYR A 82 -19.04 4.99 -3.47
CA TYR A 82 -19.22 6.01 -4.51
C TYR A 82 -17.95 6.80 -4.82
N THR A 83 -16.90 6.68 -4.01
CA THR A 83 -15.67 7.47 -4.16
C THR A 83 -15.09 7.42 -5.58
N PRO A 84 -14.91 6.25 -6.25
CA PRO A 84 -14.41 6.24 -7.63
C PRO A 84 -15.34 6.99 -8.60
N TYR A 85 -16.64 6.83 -8.46
CA TYR A 85 -17.63 7.49 -9.30
C TYR A 85 -17.62 9.02 -9.14
N ILE A 86 -17.46 9.52 -7.91
CA ILE A 86 -17.32 10.96 -7.62
C ILE A 86 -16.00 11.47 -8.19
N ALA A 87 -14.91 10.72 -8.01
CA ALA A 87 -13.59 11.07 -8.51
C ALA A 87 -13.58 11.22 -10.03
N ASP A 88 -14.22 10.32 -10.76
CA ASP A 88 -14.40 10.39 -12.21
C ASP A 88 -15.16 11.65 -12.65
N LYS A 89 -16.26 11.97 -11.95
CA LYS A 89 -17.02 13.19 -12.23
C LYS A 89 -16.21 14.44 -11.97
N LEU A 90 -15.49 14.51 -10.84
CA LEU A 90 -14.62 15.64 -10.54
C LEU A 90 -13.48 15.76 -11.55
N SER A 91 -12.90 14.64 -11.98
CA SER A 91 -11.86 14.60 -13.02
C SER A 91 -12.34 15.18 -14.34
N SER A 92 -13.50 14.76 -14.84
CA SER A 92 -14.07 15.29 -16.06
C SER A 92 -14.33 16.80 -15.97
N ILE A 93 -14.81 17.27 -14.81
CA ILE A 93 -15.04 18.69 -14.54
C ILE A 93 -13.73 19.49 -14.48
N ILE A 94 -12.69 18.95 -13.86
CA ILE A 94 -11.37 19.57 -13.78
C ILE A 94 -10.79 19.80 -15.19
N ASN A 95 -10.94 18.83 -16.08
CA ASN A 95 -10.42 18.90 -17.46
C ASN A 95 -11.12 19.97 -18.30
N ASP A 96 -12.42 20.19 -18.12
CA ASP A 96 -13.24 21.05 -18.99
C ASP A 96 -13.58 22.42 -18.40
N SER A 97 -13.04 22.81 -17.23
CA SER A 97 -13.61 23.92 -16.46
C SER A 97 -12.78 25.20 -16.39
N MET A 98 -13.49 26.31 -16.12
CA MET A 98 -12.91 27.61 -15.77
C MET A 98 -12.22 27.59 -14.40
N LEU A 99 -11.32 28.57 -14.14
CA LEU A 99 -10.42 28.65 -13.00
C LEU A 99 -11.04 28.39 -11.63
N ALA A 100 -12.18 29.00 -11.33
CA ALA A 100 -12.80 28.85 -10.00
C ALA A 100 -13.36 27.45 -9.79
N LYS A 101 -14.11 26.92 -10.79
CA LYS A 101 -14.69 25.58 -10.75
C LYS A 101 -13.59 24.52 -10.63
N LYS A 102 -12.50 24.66 -11.41
CA LYS A 102 -11.33 23.77 -11.36
C LYS A 102 -10.68 23.76 -9.96
N LYS A 103 -10.46 24.95 -9.35
CA LYS A 103 -9.90 25.06 -8.01
C LYS A 103 -10.76 24.32 -6.97
N TYR A 104 -12.05 24.61 -6.91
CA TYR A 104 -12.94 24.02 -5.91
C TYR A 104 -13.15 22.52 -6.14
N SER A 105 -13.13 22.05 -7.38
CA SER A 105 -13.14 20.61 -7.69
C SER A 105 -11.89 19.90 -7.16
N TYR A 106 -10.69 20.52 -7.24
CA TYR A 106 -9.49 19.98 -6.59
C TYR A 106 -9.59 19.95 -5.06
N MET A 107 -10.20 20.96 -4.44
CA MET A 107 -10.43 20.98 -3.00
C MET A 107 -11.39 19.87 -2.56
N LEU A 108 -12.48 19.65 -3.31
CA LEU A 108 -13.39 18.53 -3.08
C LEU A 108 -12.72 17.17 -3.28
N LEU A 109 -11.90 17.04 -4.32
CA LEU A 109 -11.12 15.82 -4.58
C LEU A 109 -10.15 15.54 -3.41
N HIS A 110 -9.47 16.57 -2.90
CA HIS A 110 -8.60 16.45 -1.74
C HIS A 110 -9.36 15.94 -0.50
N ASP A 111 -10.53 16.49 -0.20
CA ASP A 111 -11.31 16.07 0.96
C ASP A 111 -11.86 14.65 0.79
N LEU A 112 -12.29 14.28 -0.42
CA LEU A 112 -12.74 12.94 -0.75
C LEU A 112 -11.62 11.89 -0.55
N ILE A 113 -10.40 12.17 -1.03
CA ILE A 113 -9.24 11.28 -0.88
C ILE A 113 -8.86 11.11 0.60
N LYS A 114 -8.93 12.21 1.35
CA LYS A 114 -8.59 12.21 2.78
C LYS A 114 -9.53 11.32 3.60
N GLU A 115 -10.81 11.30 3.25
CA GLU A 115 -11.83 10.52 3.96
C GLU A 115 -11.83 9.06 3.51
N HIS A 116 -11.67 8.79 2.22
CA HIS A 116 -11.78 7.46 1.62
C HIS A 116 -10.50 7.03 0.89
N PRO A 117 -9.35 6.90 1.58
CA PRO A 117 -8.06 6.63 0.94
C PRO A 117 -7.96 5.24 0.28
N ASN A 118 -8.76 4.28 0.73
CA ASN A 118 -8.75 2.94 0.15
C ASN A 118 -9.57 2.86 -1.14
N GLN A 119 -10.72 3.52 -1.18
CA GLN A 119 -11.65 3.47 -2.31
C GLN A 119 -11.14 4.27 -3.51
N ILE A 120 -10.32 5.30 -3.29
CA ILE A 120 -9.76 6.12 -4.37
C ILE A 120 -8.75 5.37 -5.26
N LYS A 121 -8.19 4.26 -4.77
CA LYS A 121 -7.15 3.48 -5.47
C LYS A 121 -7.59 3.08 -6.89
N ILE A 122 -8.85 2.76 -7.08
CA ILE A 122 -9.42 2.39 -8.38
C ILE A 122 -9.23 3.51 -9.43
N SER A 123 -9.40 4.77 -9.01
CA SER A 123 -9.32 5.93 -9.91
C SER A 123 -7.91 6.51 -10.06
N MET A 124 -6.93 6.03 -9.30
CA MET A 124 -5.55 6.57 -9.34
C MET A 124 -4.89 6.54 -10.72
N PRO A 125 -5.05 5.49 -11.55
CA PRO A 125 -4.49 5.45 -12.90
C PRO A 125 -4.91 6.64 -13.78
N GLU A 126 -6.10 7.15 -13.60
CA GLU A 126 -6.66 8.28 -14.36
C GLU A 126 -6.40 9.63 -13.68
N LEU A 127 -6.49 9.66 -12.35
CA LEU A 127 -6.32 10.88 -11.56
C LEU A 127 -4.88 11.39 -11.53
N ILE A 128 -3.90 10.51 -11.32
CA ILE A 128 -2.50 10.93 -11.12
C ILE A 128 -1.91 11.64 -12.34
N PRO A 129 -2.09 11.16 -13.58
CA PRO A 129 -1.63 11.88 -14.76
C PRO A 129 -2.23 13.28 -14.87
N MET A 130 -3.54 13.42 -14.61
CA MET A 130 -4.25 14.69 -14.65
C MET A 130 -3.73 15.66 -13.58
N VAL A 131 -3.71 15.23 -12.31
CA VAL A 131 -3.25 16.07 -11.19
C VAL A 131 -1.78 16.47 -11.38
N SER A 132 -0.92 15.53 -11.83
CA SER A 132 0.50 15.79 -12.09
C SER A 132 0.74 16.84 -13.18
N SER A 133 -0.15 16.97 -14.16
CA SER A 133 -0.05 18.02 -15.19
C SER A 133 -0.32 19.40 -14.60
N ASP A 134 -1.30 19.51 -13.73
CA ASP A 134 -1.78 20.77 -13.15
C ASP A 134 -0.93 21.29 -11.97
N VAL A 135 -0.08 20.44 -11.39
CA VAL A 135 0.92 20.86 -10.36
C VAL A 135 1.87 21.93 -10.89
N ASN A 136 2.06 22.01 -12.20
CA ASN A 136 2.89 23.02 -12.86
C ASN A 136 2.06 24.08 -13.62
N ASP A 137 0.75 24.22 -13.29
CA ASP A 137 -0.12 25.23 -13.89
C ASP A 137 0.41 26.66 -13.62
N ILE A 138 0.15 27.55 -14.58
CA ILE A 138 0.55 28.97 -14.52
C ILE A 138 -0.23 29.69 -13.41
N VAL A 139 -1.46 29.25 -13.12
CA VAL A 139 -2.35 29.87 -12.13
C VAL A 139 -2.02 29.32 -10.73
N ALA A 140 -1.48 30.17 -9.86
CA ALA A 140 -1.02 29.80 -8.52
C ALA A 140 -2.09 29.04 -7.70
N SER A 141 -3.36 29.46 -7.75
CA SER A 141 -4.42 28.80 -6.98
C SER A 141 -4.75 27.39 -7.47
N ILE A 142 -4.60 27.09 -8.76
CA ILE A 142 -4.74 25.73 -9.32
C ILE A 142 -3.53 24.90 -8.93
N LYS A 143 -2.32 25.45 -9.14
CA LYS A 143 -1.07 24.80 -8.74
C LYS A 143 -1.06 24.37 -7.28
N GLU A 144 -1.47 25.24 -6.37
CA GLU A 144 -1.57 24.94 -4.93
C GLU A 144 -2.58 23.83 -4.64
N SER A 145 -3.81 23.93 -5.21
CA SER A 145 -4.86 22.95 -4.98
C SER A 145 -4.51 21.58 -5.59
N ALA A 146 -3.93 21.56 -6.80
CA ALA A 146 -3.44 20.33 -7.43
C ALA A 146 -2.27 19.70 -6.65
N SER A 147 -1.32 20.53 -6.15
CA SER A 147 -0.22 20.04 -5.32
C SER A 147 -0.71 19.41 -4.03
N SER A 148 -1.71 20.02 -3.37
CA SER A 148 -2.32 19.47 -2.16
C SER A 148 -3.03 18.14 -2.42
N ALA A 149 -3.77 18.03 -3.52
CA ALA A 149 -4.41 16.78 -3.94
C ALA A 149 -3.37 15.70 -4.27
N LEU A 150 -2.27 16.06 -4.97
CA LEU A 150 -1.21 15.12 -5.30
C LEU A 150 -0.51 14.56 -4.06
N GLU A 151 -0.22 15.41 -3.06
CA GLU A 151 0.44 14.97 -1.82
C GLU A 151 -0.36 13.92 -1.04
N ILE A 152 -1.66 14.02 -1.07
CA ILE A 152 -2.53 13.03 -0.40
C ILE A 152 -2.69 11.78 -1.24
N ILE A 153 -2.92 11.91 -2.55
CA ILE A 153 -3.16 10.73 -3.41
C ILE A 153 -1.93 9.82 -3.50
N LEU A 154 -0.72 10.39 -3.50
CA LEU A 154 0.52 9.61 -3.52
C LEU A 154 0.71 8.74 -2.27
N LYS A 155 0.08 9.09 -1.14
CA LYS A 155 0.08 8.29 0.10
C LYS A 155 -0.95 7.17 0.12
N CYS A 156 -1.79 7.08 -0.90
CA CYS A 156 -2.86 6.09 -1.00
C CYS A 156 -2.46 4.84 -1.80
N SER A 157 -1.16 4.64 -2.09
CA SER A 157 -0.68 3.51 -2.92
C SER A 157 -1.12 2.15 -2.39
N GLY A 158 -1.10 2.01 -1.06
CA GLY A 158 -1.26 0.71 -0.40
C GLY A 158 -0.08 -0.24 -0.62
N ASN A 159 1.01 0.23 -1.25
CA ASN A 159 2.24 -0.53 -1.47
C ASN A 159 3.34 0.01 -0.55
N ILE A 160 3.68 -0.78 0.48
CA ILE A 160 4.66 -0.40 1.53
C ILE A 160 6.04 -0.14 0.92
N ASP A 161 6.40 -0.86 -0.15
CA ASP A 161 7.71 -0.72 -0.82
C ASP A 161 7.91 0.69 -1.39
N LEU A 162 6.83 1.34 -1.82
CA LEU A 162 6.85 2.68 -2.42
C LEU A 162 6.72 3.82 -1.40
N ASP A 163 6.18 3.57 -0.22
CA ASP A 163 5.87 4.63 0.75
C ASP A 163 7.08 5.49 1.13
N ALA A 164 8.26 4.87 1.29
CA ALA A 164 9.50 5.57 1.57
C ALA A 164 9.96 6.48 0.41
N PHE A 165 9.54 6.20 -0.82
CA PHE A 165 9.96 6.91 -2.04
C PHE A 165 8.97 7.99 -2.49
N VAL A 166 7.78 8.05 -1.88
CA VAL A 166 6.76 9.08 -2.18
C VAL A 166 7.32 10.51 -2.15
N PRO A 167 8.16 10.92 -1.17
CA PRO A 167 8.76 12.25 -1.18
C PRO A 167 9.62 12.53 -2.42
N ALA A 168 10.42 11.56 -2.86
CA ALA A 168 11.27 11.69 -4.05
C ALA A 168 10.43 11.78 -5.33
N VAL A 169 9.37 10.97 -5.44
CA VAL A 169 8.40 11.02 -6.54
C VAL A 169 7.73 12.40 -6.60
N LEU A 170 7.25 12.91 -5.47
CA LEU A 170 6.61 14.22 -5.39
C LEU A 170 7.56 15.34 -5.84
N MET A 171 8.82 15.30 -5.39
CA MET A 171 9.84 16.27 -5.82
C MET A 171 10.11 16.18 -7.32
N GLY A 172 10.24 14.98 -7.87
CA GLY A 172 10.45 14.78 -9.31
C GLY A 172 9.25 15.23 -10.17
N ILE A 173 8.02 15.13 -9.66
CA ILE A 173 6.83 15.65 -10.34
C ILE A 173 6.81 17.19 -10.31
N LYS A 174 7.12 17.81 -9.15
CA LYS A 174 7.11 19.26 -8.98
C LYS A 174 8.26 19.98 -9.69
N SER A 175 9.42 19.33 -9.84
CA SER A 175 10.65 19.93 -10.36
C SER A 175 11.32 19.03 -11.38
N GLY A 176 11.39 19.47 -12.64
CA GLY A 176 11.96 18.68 -13.74
C GLY A 176 13.46 18.40 -13.62
N ASP A 177 14.22 19.24 -12.91
CA ASP A 177 15.64 19.09 -12.60
C ASP A 177 15.91 17.97 -11.57
N LYS A 178 14.89 17.57 -10.82
CA LYS A 178 14.95 16.49 -9.81
C LYS A 178 14.52 15.11 -10.34
N ILE A 179 14.32 14.96 -11.63
CA ILE A 179 13.93 13.68 -12.24
C ILE A 179 14.99 12.60 -12.03
N TYR A 180 16.27 12.93 -12.19
CA TYR A 180 17.34 11.96 -11.99
C TYR A 180 17.36 11.44 -10.55
N ASP A 181 17.26 12.32 -9.56
CA ASP A 181 17.27 11.96 -8.14
C ASP A 181 16.08 11.04 -7.80
N ALA A 182 14.89 11.34 -8.35
CA ALA A 182 13.69 10.53 -8.17
C ALA A 182 13.81 9.14 -8.84
N VAL A 183 14.37 9.08 -10.05
CA VAL A 183 14.62 7.80 -10.76
C VAL A 183 15.66 6.97 -10.03
N GLU A 184 16.74 7.58 -9.53
CA GLU A 184 17.79 6.91 -8.77
C GLU A 184 17.23 6.33 -7.47
N ALA A 185 16.42 7.09 -6.74
CA ALA A 185 15.73 6.64 -5.54
C ALA A 185 14.83 5.43 -5.84
N LEU A 186 13.94 5.52 -6.84
CA LEU A 186 13.07 4.40 -7.22
C LEU A 186 13.85 3.18 -7.73
N ALA A 187 14.99 3.36 -8.39
CA ALA A 187 15.82 2.25 -8.85
C ALA A 187 16.51 1.50 -7.69
N SER A 188 16.64 2.13 -6.52
CA SER A 188 17.14 1.50 -5.28
C SER A 188 16.05 0.80 -4.45
N CYS A 189 14.78 0.95 -4.85
CA CYS A 189 13.66 0.29 -4.16
C CYS A 189 13.79 -1.24 -4.24
N VAL A 190 13.55 -1.89 -3.11
CA VAL A 190 13.37 -3.35 -3.04
C VAL A 190 11.88 -3.62 -3.17
N PHE A 191 11.48 -4.18 -4.30
CA PHE A 191 10.09 -4.56 -4.51
C PHE A 191 9.86 -5.99 -4.02
N VAL A 192 8.94 -6.14 -3.10
CA VAL A 192 8.51 -7.42 -2.50
C VAL A 192 7.03 -7.64 -2.72
N GLN A 193 6.23 -6.59 -2.59
CA GLN A 193 4.79 -6.68 -2.81
C GLN A 193 4.45 -6.76 -4.29
N ASN A 194 3.34 -7.42 -4.59
CA ASN A 194 2.76 -7.40 -5.94
C ASN A 194 2.49 -5.96 -6.37
N VAL A 195 2.76 -5.69 -7.65
CA VAL A 195 2.61 -4.35 -8.21
C VAL A 195 1.24 -4.23 -8.86
N GLU A 196 0.34 -3.53 -8.20
CA GLU A 196 -1.00 -3.22 -8.69
C GLU A 196 -1.05 -1.87 -9.43
N ALA A 197 -2.15 -1.60 -10.13
CA ALA A 197 -2.35 -0.37 -10.89
C ALA A 197 -2.15 0.93 -10.07
N PRO A 198 -2.55 1.06 -8.79
CA PRO A 198 -2.24 2.24 -7.99
C PRO A 198 -0.74 2.50 -7.80
N ALA A 199 0.05 1.45 -7.57
CA ALA A 199 1.50 1.54 -7.44
C ALA A 199 2.16 1.98 -8.76
N LEU A 200 1.71 1.41 -9.88
CA LEU A 200 2.12 1.84 -11.22
C LEU A 200 1.75 3.32 -11.46
N ALA A 201 0.53 3.72 -11.11
CA ALA A 201 0.06 5.10 -11.30
C ALA A 201 0.96 6.13 -10.61
N ILE A 202 1.38 5.85 -9.37
CA ILE A 202 2.28 6.74 -8.60
C ILE A 202 3.62 6.94 -9.30
N THR A 203 4.20 5.87 -9.83
CA THR A 203 5.53 5.91 -10.45
C THR A 203 5.49 6.42 -11.89
N MET A 204 4.35 6.32 -12.56
CA MET A 204 4.20 6.61 -13.99
C MET A 204 4.65 8.02 -14.41
N PRO A 205 4.36 9.12 -13.69
CA PRO A 205 4.83 10.45 -14.08
C PRO A 205 6.37 10.56 -14.11
N ILE A 206 7.06 9.88 -13.19
CA ILE A 206 8.52 9.84 -13.14
C ILE A 206 9.08 8.94 -14.24
N ILE A 207 8.49 7.77 -14.45
CA ILE A 207 8.86 6.82 -15.51
C ILE A 207 8.76 7.49 -16.89
N MET A 208 7.63 8.12 -17.20
CA MET A 208 7.43 8.78 -18.50
C MET A 208 8.41 9.92 -18.75
N ARG A 209 8.74 10.70 -17.72
CA ARG A 209 9.77 11.75 -17.82
C ARG A 209 11.17 11.16 -17.92
N GLY A 210 11.49 10.13 -17.15
CA GLY A 210 12.78 9.44 -17.15
C GLY A 210 13.10 8.78 -18.50
N LEU A 211 12.13 8.14 -19.17
CA LEU A 211 12.29 7.59 -20.52
C LEU A 211 12.59 8.67 -21.57
N ASN A 212 12.10 9.89 -21.36
CA ASN A 212 12.31 11.03 -22.25
C ASN A 212 13.46 11.95 -21.83
N ASP A 213 14.20 11.63 -20.75
CA ASP A 213 15.35 12.41 -20.29
C ASP A 213 16.48 12.42 -21.33
N LYS A 214 17.29 13.47 -21.32
CA LYS A 214 18.46 13.61 -22.23
C LYS A 214 19.61 12.68 -21.85
N LYS A 215 19.75 12.35 -20.56
CA LYS A 215 20.84 11.52 -20.03
C LYS A 215 20.54 10.04 -20.24
N THR A 216 21.47 9.31 -20.87
CA THR A 216 21.36 7.87 -21.08
C THR A 216 21.29 7.09 -19.76
N ALA A 217 21.99 7.56 -18.71
CA ALA A 217 21.95 6.94 -17.38
C ALA A 217 20.53 6.96 -16.78
N THR A 218 19.83 8.11 -16.84
CA THR A 218 18.43 8.23 -16.37
C THR A 218 17.52 7.26 -17.11
N ARG A 219 17.60 7.23 -18.46
CA ARG A 219 16.79 6.30 -19.27
C ARG A 219 17.04 4.84 -18.93
N ARG A 220 18.33 4.46 -18.76
CA ARG A 220 18.71 3.09 -18.38
C ARG A 220 18.12 2.70 -17.03
N LEU A 221 18.24 3.53 -16.00
CA LEU A 221 17.65 3.29 -14.67
C LEU A 221 16.12 3.20 -14.75
N THR A 222 15.48 4.07 -15.53
CA THR A 222 14.02 4.02 -15.73
C THR A 222 13.59 2.70 -16.36
N CYS A 223 14.34 2.18 -17.36
CA CYS A 223 14.04 0.87 -17.93
C CYS A 223 14.22 -0.28 -16.92
N VAL A 224 15.17 -0.17 -15.99
CA VAL A 224 15.33 -1.13 -14.88
C VAL A 224 14.09 -1.13 -13.98
N ILE A 225 13.59 0.06 -13.60
CA ILE A 225 12.38 0.18 -12.77
C ILE A 225 11.19 -0.49 -13.46
N ILE A 226 10.97 -0.22 -14.76
CA ILE A 226 9.88 -0.83 -15.53
C ILE A 226 10.02 -2.35 -15.57
N ASP A 227 11.20 -2.87 -15.85
CA ASP A 227 11.48 -4.30 -15.90
C ASP A 227 11.15 -5.00 -14.57
N ASN A 228 11.52 -4.36 -13.43
CA ASN A 228 11.24 -4.89 -12.10
C ASN A 228 9.75 -4.87 -11.76
N MET A 229 9.09 -3.73 -11.97
CA MET A 229 7.67 -3.60 -11.66
C MET A 229 6.82 -4.55 -12.51
N CYS A 230 7.11 -4.68 -13.80
CA CYS A 230 6.37 -5.59 -14.70
C CYS A 230 6.50 -7.07 -14.31
N LYS A 231 7.61 -7.48 -13.69
CA LYS A 231 7.80 -8.85 -13.21
C LYS A 231 6.97 -9.20 -11.98
N LEU A 232 6.54 -8.20 -11.23
CA LEU A 232 5.77 -8.34 -10.00
C LEU A 232 4.27 -8.07 -10.22
N ILE A 233 3.83 -7.96 -11.47
CA ILE A 233 2.42 -7.85 -11.81
C ILE A 233 1.84 -9.26 -11.85
N GLU A 234 0.95 -9.56 -10.93
CA GLU A 234 0.26 -10.85 -10.86
C GLU A 234 -0.89 -10.93 -11.88
N HIS A 235 -1.67 -9.86 -11.99
CA HIS A 235 -2.81 -9.82 -12.88
C HIS A 235 -2.55 -8.90 -14.08
N PRO A 236 -2.57 -9.42 -15.31
CA PRO A 236 -2.31 -8.61 -16.52
C PRO A 236 -3.17 -7.36 -16.66
N LYS A 237 -4.37 -7.35 -16.08
CA LYS A 237 -5.25 -6.17 -16.08
C LYS A 237 -4.63 -4.93 -15.42
N GLU A 238 -3.73 -5.10 -14.44
CA GLU A 238 -3.12 -3.99 -13.70
C GLU A 238 -2.25 -3.09 -14.58
N ILE A 239 -1.63 -3.64 -15.62
CA ILE A 239 -0.77 -2.88 -16.54
C ILE A 239 -1.56 -2.21 -17.68
N LEU A 240 -2.80 -2.65 -17.95
CA LEU A 240 -3.58 -2.20 -19.12
C LEU A 240 -3.69 -0.67 -19.24
N PRO A 241 -3.96 0.12 -18.18
CA PRO A 241 -4.07 1.58 -18.29
C PRO A 241 -2.79 2.25 -18.80
N PHE A 242 -1.64 1.59 -18.61
CA PHE A 242 -0.32 2.16 -18.88
C PHE A 242 0.37 1.53 -20.08
N TYR A 243 -0.08 0.35 -20.52
CA TYR A 243 0.60 -0.50 -21.50
C TYR A 243 0.92 0.22 -22.80
N ALA A 244 -0.07 0.86 -23.42
CA ALA A 244 0.11 1.52 -24.71
C ALA A 244 1.13 2.66 -24.65
N ASN A 245 1.08 3.47 -23.59
CA ASN A 245 2.00 4.59 -23.37
C ASN A 245 3.42 4.12 -23.07
N LEU A 246 3.57 3.10 -22.23
CA LEU A 246 4.87 2.50 -21.89
C LEU A 246 5.50 1.84 -23.11
N LYS A 247 4.75 1.02 -23.86
CA LYS A 247 5.21 0.34 -25.09
C LYS A 247 5.79 1.36 -26.07
N THR A 248 5.00 2.39 -26.42
CA THR A 248 5.43 3.43 -27.37
C THR A 248 6.67 4.17 -26.87
N SER A 249 6.72 4.51 -25.58
CA SER A 249 7.84 5.25 -25.00
C SER A 249 9.12 4.41 -24.92
N LEU A 250 9.01 3.10 -24.62
CA LEU A 250 10.13 2.18 -24.60
C LEU A 250 10.68 1.93 -26.01
N GLU A 251 9.81 1.72 -27.01
CA GLU A 251 10.22 1.55 -28.41
C GLU A 251 11.01 2.79 -28.89
N ARG A 252 10.49 3.99 -28.63
CA ARG A 252 11.20 5.24 -28.92
C ARG A 252 12.54 5.35 -28.17
N CYS A 253 12.56 4.93 -26.90
CA CYS A 253 13.77 4.96 -26.08
C CYS A 253 14.85 4.04 -26.66
N ILE A 254 14.50 2.85 -27.14
CA ILE A 254 15.39 1.89 -27.80
C ILE A 254 16.02 2.49 -29.07
N ASP A 255 15.21 3.19 -29.89
CA ASP A 255 15.68 3.79 -31.12
C ASP A 255 16.69 4.93 -30.91
N ILE A 256 16.53 5.69 -29.83
CA ILE A 256 17.39 6.85 -29.51
C ILE A 256 18.68 6.41 -28.77
N MET A 257 18.68 5.25 -28.10
CA MET A 257 19.85 4.79 -27.35
C MET A 257 20.99 4.33 -28.24
N SER A 258 22.12 5.04 -28.14
CA SER A 258 23.36 4.68 -28.82
C SER A 258 24.22 3.69 -28.04
N ASP A 259 24.12 3.66 -26.71
CA ASP A 259 24.87 2.75 -25.84
C ASP A 259 24.30 1.32 -25.92
N PRO A 260 25.12 0.31 -26.30
CA PRO A 260 24.66 -1.08 -26.48
C PRO A 260 24.15 -1.73 -25.19
N GLU A 261 24.75 -1.42 -24.02
CA GLU A 261 24.31 -1.99 -22.74
C GLU A 261 22.97 -1.40 -22.30
N ALA A 262 22.84 -0.10 -22.35
CA ALA A 262 21.58 0.56 -22.03
C ALA A 262 20.46 0.12 -22.98
N ARG A 263 20.77 -0.06 -24.26
CA ARG A 263 19.82 -0.59 -25.25
C ARG A 263 19.34 -2.00 -24.93
N LYS A 264 20.24 -2.91 -24.48
CA LYS A 264 19.86 -4.27 -24.03
C LYS A 264 18.88 -4.23 -22.86
N VAL A 265 19.10 -3.32 -21.88
CA VAL A 265 18.20 -3.15 -20.74
C VAL A 265 16.83 -2.67 -21.20
N SER A 266 16.78 -1.72 -22.14
CA SER A 266 15.51 -1.20 -22.69
C SER A 266 14.73 -2.28 -23.48
N VAL A 267 15.42 -3.10 -24.26
CA VAL A 267 14.80 -4.23 -24.99
C VAL A 267 14.26 -5.26 -24.01
N ARG A 268 14.99 -5.56 -22.93
CA ARG A 268 14.51 -6.46 -21.88
C ARG A 268 13.24 -5.91 -21.22
N ALA A 269 13.23 -4.64 -20.82
CA ALA A 269 12.06 -4.01 -20.22
C ALA A 269 10.83 -4.05 -21.16
N LEU A 270 11.03 -3.86 -22.47
CA LEU A 270 9.93 -3.96 -23.44
C LEU A 270 9.41 -5.41 -23.56
N ASN A 271 10.28 -6.40 -23.52
CA ASN A 271 9.87 -7.81 -23.56
C ASN A 271 9.09 -8.19 -22.29
N THR A 272 9.59 -7.81 -21.11
CA THR A 272 8.89 -8.05 -19.83
C THR A 272 7.53 -7.35 -19.80
N LEU A 273 7.44 -6.11 -20.30
CA LEU A 273 6.16 -5.42 -20.44
C LEU A 273 5.19 -6.18 -21.36
N LYS A 274 5.65 -6.74 -22.47
CA LYS A 274 4.82 -7.54 -23.37
C LYS A 274 4.38 -8.84 -22.71
N GLU A 275 5.28 -9.50 -21.99
CA GLU A 275 4.99 -10.73 -21.24
C GLU A 275 3.94 -10.49 -20.13
N SER A 276 3.99 -9.36 -19.44
CA SER A 276 3.01 -9.01 -18.40
C SER A 276 1.60 -8.72 -18.94
N CYS A 277 1.44 -8.52 -20.25
CA CYS A 277 0.16 -8.21 -20.90
C CYS A 277 -0.29 -9.27 -21.91
N VAL A 278 0.38 -10.43 -21.98
CA VAL A 278 0.05 -11.49 -22.95
C VAL A 278 -1.40 -11.92 -22.80
N ASP A 279 -2.09 -12.03 -23.97
CA ASP A 279 -3.50 -12.42 -24.11
C ASP A 279 -4.56 -11.44 -23.60
N ASN A 280 -4.18 -10.24 -23.15
CA ASN A 280 -5.11 -9.28 -22.56
C ASN A 280 -5.06 -7.86 -23.14
N GLU A 281 -4.42 -7.64 -24.31
CA GLU A 281 -4.34 -6.29 -24.92
C GLU A 281 -5.73 -5.66 -25.19
N ASP A 282 -6.74 -6.48 -25.45
CA ASP A 282 -8.13 -6.06 -25.68
C ASP A 282 -9.02 -6.15 -24.42
N SER A 283 -8.45 -6.49 -23.28
CA SER A 283 -9.18 -6.63 -22.02
C SER A 283 -9.55 -5.27 -21.45
N ILE A 284 -10.71 -5.19 -20.80
CA ILE A 284 -11.16 -3.99 -20.10
C ILE A 284 -10.54 -4.01 -18.70
N PHE A 285 -9.85 -2.92 -18.33
CA PHE A 285 -9.22 -2.78 -17.01
C PHE A 285 -10.24 -2.86 -15.88
N HIS A 286 -11.34 -2.12 -15.99
CA HIS A 286 -12.43 -2.14 -15.03
C HIS A 286 -13.71 -2.70 -15.63
N LYS A 287 -14.48 -3.45 -14.83
CA LYS A 287 -15.85 -3.78 -15.17
C LYS A 287 -16.66 -2.50 -15.34
N GLN A 288 -17.47 -2.45 -16.40
CA GLN A 288 -18.34 -1.32 -16.65
C GLN A 288 -19.60 -1.43 -15.79
N PHE A 289 -20.03 -0.30 -15.30
CA PHE A 289 -21.24 -0.19 -14.50
C PHE A 289 -22.50 -0.73 -15.25
N SER A 290 -22.55 -0.61 -16.58
CA SER A 290 -23.62 -1.17 -17.41
C SER A 290 -23.75 -2.69 -17.30
N GLU A 291 -22.65 -3.43 -17.11
CA GLU A 291 -22.66 -4.89 -16.98
C GLU A 291 -23.41 -5.32 -15.71
N PHE A 292 -23.06 -4.76 -14.55
CA PHE A 292 -23.76 -5.07 -13.30
C PHE A 292 -25.19 -4.58 -13.28
N LYS A 293 -25.48 -3.45 -13.94
CA LYS A 293 -26.85 -2.95 -14.11
C LYS A 293 -27.71 -3.93 -14.89
N GLU A 294 -27.20 -4.51 -15.98
CA GLU A 294 -27.91 -5.52 -16.76
C GLU A 294 -28.14 -6.80 -15.95
N ILE A 295 -27.12 -7.27 -15.23
CA ILE A 295 -27.22 -8.44 -14.38
C ILE A 295 -28.29 -8.24 -13.31
N LEU A 296 -28.19 -7.18 -12.51
CA LEU A 296 -29.14 -6.88 -11.44
C LEU A 296 -30.57 -6.67 -11.99
N SER A 297 -30.70 -5.91 -13.07
CA SER A 297 -32.01 -5.67 -13.69
C SER A 297 -32.66 -6.97 -14.19
N SER A 298 -31.88 -7.89 -14.78
CA SER A 298 -32.38 -9.18 -15.24
C SER A 298 -32.80 -10.08 -14.08
N GLU A 299 -31.99 -10.13 -13.02
CA GLU A 299 -32.28 -10.95 -11.84
C GLU A 299 -33.50 -10.42 -11.07
N TYR A 300 -33.64 -9.11 -10.89
CA TYR A 300 -34.85 -8.53 -10.30
C TYR A 300 -36.11 -8.83 -11.08
N LYS A 301 -36.04 -8.80 -12.42
CA LYS A 301 -37.17 -9.19 -13.30
C LYS A 301 -37.49 -10.68 -13.20
N ASN A 302 -36.46 -11.56 -13.19
CA ASN A 302 -36.62 -13.01 -13.08
C ASN A 302 -37.33 -13.40 -11.78
N HIS A 303 -37.09 -12.68 -10.69
CA HIS A 303 -37.69 -12.93 -9.39
C HIS A 303 -38.97 -12.09 -9.14
N ALA A 304 -39.45 -11.33 -10.12
CA ALA A 304 -40.62 -10.45 -10.03
C ALA A 304 -40.55 -9.43 -8.86
N ILE A 305 -39.35 -8.95 -8.54
CA ILE A 305 -39.12 -7.91 -7.53
C ILE A 305 -39.08 -6.55 -8.25
N ASN A 306 -39.90 -5.63 -7.79
CA ASN A 306 -39.90 -4.27 -8.30
C ASN A 306 -38.84 -3.43 -7.58
N VAL A 307 -37.95 -2.77 -8.33
CA VAL A 307 -36.91 -1.89 -7.81
C VAL A 307 -37.00 -0.53 -8.49
N GLU A 308 -36.93 0.53 -7.70
CA GLU A 308 -36.86 1.90 -8.21
C GLU A 308 -35.58 2.10 -9.01
N ASN A 309 -35.66 2.83 -10.14
CA ASN A 309 -34.52 3.02 -11.02
C ASN A 309 -33.30 3.65 -10.30
N ASN A 310 -33.53 4.63 -9.44
CA ASN A 310 -32.44 5.27 -8.68
C ASN A 310 -31.70 4.30 -7.75
N LEU A 311 -32.42 3.40 -7.11
CA LEU A 311 -31.82 2.35 -6.25
C LEU A 311 -31.04 1.33 -7.08
N LEU A 312 -31.56 0.94 -8.25
CA LEU A 312 -30.87 0.04 -9.16
C LEU A 312 -29.57 0.67 -9.69
N GLU A 313 -29.60 1.97 -10.04
CA GLU A 313 -28.39 2.72 -10.44
C GLU A 313 -27.37 2.74 -9.28
N SER A 314 -27.83 3.07 -8.07
CA SER A 314 -26.98 3.06 -6.87
C SER A 314 -26.32 1.71 -6.66
N GLN A 315 -27.10 0.63 -6.60
CA GLN A 315 -26.57 -0.73 -6.44
C GLN A 315 -25.55 -1.07 -7.53
N SER A 316 -25.86 -0.71 -8.79
CA SER A 316 -24.99 -1.03 -9.92
C SER A 316 -23.63 -0.34 -9.82
N ILE A 317 -23.59 0.94 -9.40
CA ILE A 317 -22.35 1.70 -9.20
C ILE A 317 -21.55 1.09 -8.04
N LEU A 318 -22.19 0.88 -6.90
CA LEU A 318 -21.52 0.41 -5.69
C LEU A 318 -20.94 -1.01 -5.88
N VAL A 319 -21.73 -1.91 -6.48
CA VAL A 319 -21.31 -3.29 -6.78
C VAL A 319 -20.18 -3.32 -7.81
N THR A 320 -20.23 -2.45 -8.82
CA THR A 320 -19.14 -2.32 -9.80
C THR A 320 -17.84 -1.89 -9.12
N ASN A 321 -17.91 -0.90 -8.24
CA ASN A 321 -16.73 -0.41 -7.51
C ASN A 321 -16.19 -1.44 -6.52
N LEU A 322 -17.04 -2.22 -5.84
CA LEU A 322 -16.62 -3.36 -5.05
C LEU A 322 -15.87 -4.41 -5.89
N CYS A 323 -16.42 -4.75 -7.05
CA CYS A 323 -15.78 -5.69 -7.97
C CYS A 323 -14.42 -5.16 -8.42
N ASN A 324 -14.34 -3.91 -8.87
CA ASN A 324 -13.11 -3.30 -9.39
C ASN A 324 -12.03 -3.12 -8.31
N SER A 325 -12.42 -3.03 -7.03
CA SER A 325 -11.49 -3.00 -5.89
C SER A 325 -11.03 -4.38 -5.41
N ASN A 326 -11.43 -5.45 -6.11
CA ASN A 326 -11.18 -6.84 -5.67
C ASN A 326 -11.70 -7.14 -4.25
N ASN A 327 -12.76 -6.44 -3.82
CA ASN A 327 -13.38 -6.69 -2.54
C ASN A 327 -14.32 -7.89 -2.64
N LEU A 328 -13.88 -9.03 -2.13
CA LEU A 328 -14.63 -10.30 -2.11
C LEU A 328 -15.21 -10.63 -0.73
N ASP A 329 -15.40 -9.64 0.15
CA ASP A 329 -16.12 -9.84 1.42
C ASP A 329 -17.62 -9.94 1.19
N GLU A 330 -18.17 -11.15 1.33
CA GLU A 330 -19.58 -11.45 1.08
C GLU A 330 -20.54 -10.62 1.96
N ASN A 331 -20.11 -10.25 3.18
CA ASN A 331 -20.93 -9.45 4.08
C ASN A 331 -21.08 -8.02 3.55
N THR A 332 -20.03 -7.43 3.01
CA THR A 332 -20.05 -6.10 2.40
C THR A 332 -20.99 -6.08 1.19
N TRP A 333 -20.91 -7.08 0.30
CA TRP A 333 -21.81 -7.22 -0.85
C TRP A 333 -23.28 -7.33 -0.41
N LYS A 334 -23.55 -8.18 0.58
CA LYS A 334 -24.89 -8.36 1.15
C LYS A 334 -25.43 -7.06 1.73
N THR A 335 -24.63 -6.37 2.53
CA THR A 335 -25.04 -5.12 3.18
C THR A 335 -25.37 -4.05 2.14
N ILE A 336 -24.53 -3.87 1.12
CA ILE A 336 -24.77 -2.86 0.09
C ILE A 336 -26.06 -3.18 -0.68
N ILE A 337 -26.24 -4.39 -1.21
CA ILE A 337 -27.43 -4.67 -2.00
C ILE A 337 -28.69 -4.57 -1.14
N GLN A 338 -28.64 -5.02 0.12
CA GLN A 338 -29.79 -4.90 1.05
C GLN A 338 -30.11 -3.44 1.38
N ASP A 339 -29.11 -2.63 1.68
CA ASP A 339 -29.29 -1.23 2.08
C ASP A 339 -29.93 -0.38 0.98
N TYR A 340 -29.59 -0.67 -0.27
CA TYR A 340 -30.14 0.01 -1.45
C TYR A 340 -31.29 -0.74 -2.11
N SER A 341 -31.97 -1.63 -1.38
CA SER A 341 -33.18 -2.32 -1.80
C SER A 341 -34.42 -1.68 -1.17
N SER A 342 -35.56 -1.77 -1.85
CA SER A 342 -36.85 -1.36 -1.27
C SER A 342 -37.22 -2.24 -0.06
N GLU A 343 -38.03 -1.73 0.86
CA GLU A 343 -38.46 -2.48 2.02
C GLU A 343 -39.20 -3.79 1.67
N GLU A 344 -39.90 -3.81 0.55
CA GLU A 344 -40.55 -5.02 0.00
C GLU A 344 -39.50 -6.03 -0.50
N ALA A 345 -38.45 -5.54 -1.15
CA ALA A 345 -37.35 -6.41 -1.63
C ALA A 345 -36.54 -7.01 -0.48
N LYS A 346 -36.30 -6.26 0.61
CA LYS A 346 -35.58 -6.74 1.79
C LYS A 346 -36.27 -7.92 2.49
N GLN A 347 -37.59 -7.98 2.42
CA GLN A 347 -38.40 -9.09 3.00
C GLN A 347 -38.48 -10.31 2.10
N ASN A 348 -37.95 -10.24 0.88
CA ASN A 348 -38.01 -11.32 -0.09
C ASN A 348 -36.77 -12.22 0.03
N GLU A 349 -36.98 -13.52 0.35
CA GLU A 349 -35.91 -14.52 0.46
C GLU A 349 -35.06 -14.62 -0.82
N LYS A 350 -35.64 -14.31 -1.98
CA LYS A 350 -34.96 -14.36 -3.28
C LYS A 350 -33.92 -13.25 -3.46
N LEU A 351 -33.90 -12.21 -2.61
CA LEU A 351 -32.87 -11.19 -2.65
C LEU A 351 -31.48 -11.81 -2.38
N THR A 352 -31.41 -12.84 -1.57
CA THR A 352 -30.17 -13.59 -1.31
C THR A 352 -29.63 -14.25 -2.58
N GLU A 353 -30.51 -14.77 -3.46
CA GLU A 353 -30.09 -15.37 -4.74
C GLU A 353 -29.49 -14.30 -5.68
N ILE A 354 -30.08 -13.11 -5.71
CA ILE A 354 -29.58 -11.96 -6.51
C ILE A 354 -28.19 -11.53 -6.02
N ILE A 355 -28.01 -11.43 -4.69
CA ILE A 355 -26.72 -11.08 -4.07
C ILE A 355 -25.66 -12.11 -4.45
N GLN A 356 -25.97 -13.40 -4.29
CA GLN A 356 -25.05 -14.48 -4.63
C GLN A 356 -24.67 -14.47 -6.11
N LYS A 357 -25.61 -14.16 -7.00
CA LYS A 357 -25.34 -14.07 -8.44
C LYS A 357 -24.37 -12.95 -8.78
N ALA A 358 -24.61 -11.75 -8.24
CA ALA A 358 -23.72 -10.61 -8.45
C ALA A 358 -22.31 -10.87 -7.88
N TYR A 359 -22.24 -11.44 -6.68
CA TYR A 359 -21.00 -11.83 -6.03
C TYR A 359 -20.23 -12.91 -6.79
N GLN A 360 -20.92 -13.92 -7.35
CA GLN A 360 -20.29 -14.97 -8.15
C GLN A 360 -19.64 -14.40 -9.42
N VAL A 361 -20.28 -13.43 -10.07
CA VAL A 361 -19.69 -12.74 -11.23
C VAL A 361 -18.39 -12.05 -10.86
N ALA A 362 -18.31 -11.43 -9.67
CA ALA A 362 -17.07 -10.83 -9.19
C ALA A 362 -15.99 -11.91 -8.93
N LYS A 363 -16.33 -13.01 -8.29
CA LYS A 363 -15.41 -14.14 -8.08
C LYS A 363 -14.87 -14.73 -9.38
N ASP A 364 -15.73 -14.86 -10.39
CA ASP A 364 -15.32 -15.41 -11.68
C ASP A 364 -14.40 -14.43 -12.46
N THR A 365 -14.54 -13.12 -12.18
CA THR A 365 -13.68 -12.08 -12.76
C THR A 365 -12.29 -12.13 -12.16
N TYR A 366 -12.20 -12.31 -10.85
CA TYR A 366 -10.96 -12.48 -10.12
C TYR A 366 -10.81 -13.97 -9.75
N LYS A 367 -10.26 -14.78 -10.66
CA LYS A 367 -9.92 -16.17 -10.35
C LYS A 367 -8.88 -16.16 -9.24
N VAL A 368 -9.33 -16.27 -8.01
CA VAL A 368 -8.45 -16.55 -6.87
C VAL A 368 -7.99 -17.99 -7.03
N ASN A 369 -6.74 -18.16 -7.42
CA ASN A 369 -6.10 -19.47 -7.34
C ASN A 369 -5.96 -19.78 -5.85
N GLU A 370 -6.85 -20.61 -5.31
CA GLU A 370 -6.65 -21.17 -3.97
C GLU A 370 -5.38 -22.03 -4.03
N ILE A 371 -4.33 -21.53 -3.38
CA ILE A 371 -3.07 -22.26 -3.27
C ILE A 371 -3.31 -23.43 -2.33
N ILE A 372 -3.47 -24.62 -2.87
CA ILE A 372 -3.60 -25.85 -2.09
C ILE A 372 -2.20 -26.30 -1.70
N PHE A 373 -1.76 -25.93 -0.50
CA PHE A 373 -0.56 -26.49 0.09
C PHE A 373 -0.92 -27.88 0.65
N GLU A 374 -0.22 -28.91 0.19
CA GLU A 374 -0.27 -30.22 0.85
C GLU A 374 0.50 -30.12 2.17
N ASP A 375 -0.22 -29.99 3.28
CA ASP A 375 0.36 -29.92 4.61
C ASP A 375 0.27 -31.28 5.30
N ASN A 376 1.39 -31.99 5.33
CA ASN A 376 1.53 -33.29 6.00
C ASN A 376 2.24 -33.17 7.37
N GLU A 377 2.63 -31.96 7.81
CA GLU A 377 3.38 -31.76 9.04
C GLU A 377 2.50 -31.24 10.17
N ALA A 378 2.62 -31.85 11.36
CA ALA A 378 1.94 -31.38 12.57
C ALA A 378 2.57 -30.08 13.10
N GLY A 379 1.77 -29.15 13.55
CA GLY A 379 2.19 -27.88 14.18
C GLY A 379 1.22 -26.74 13.86
N LYS A 380 1.27 -25.68 14.67
CA LYS A 380 0.50 -24.46 14.43
C LYS A 380 1.20 -23.65 13.35
N ASP A 381 0.47 -23.25 12.32
CA ASP A 381 0.97 -22.35 11.28
C ASP A 381 1.16 -20.95 11.84
N LEU A 382 2.32 -20.36 11.60
CA LEU A 382 2.62 -18.96 11.87
C LEU A 382 2.41 -18.10 10.63
N TYR A 383 2.83 -18.61 9.48
CA TYR A 383 2.63 -17.97 8.17
C TYR A 383 2.56 -19.02 7.07
N LYS A 384 1.67 -18.79 6.12
CA LYS A 384 1.54 -19.60 4.91
C LYS A 384 1.12 -18.69 3.76
N GLY A 385 2.01 -18.44 2.82
CA GLY A 385 1.76 -17.50 1.73
C GLY A 385 2.71 -17.65 0.57
N GLU A 386 2.42 -16.92 -0.48
CA GLU A 386 3.21 -16.83 -1.71
C GLU A 386 3.62 -15.38 -1.93
N PHE A 387 4.85 -15.16 -2.37
CA PHE A 387 5.37 -13.84 -2.66
C PHE A 387 6.51 -13.87 -3.67
N SER A 388 6.82 -12.72 -4.23
CA SER A 388 7.97 -12.49 -5.09
C SER A 388 8.93 -11.47 -4.45
N LEU A 389 10.20 -11.52 -4.80
CA LEU A 389 11.23 -10.62 -4.28
C LEU A 389 12.12 -10.14 -5.42
N ALA A 390 12.18 -8.83 -5.63
CA ALA A 390 13.07 -8.22 -6.62
C ALA A 390 13.94 -7.12 -5.98
N TYR A 391 15.19 -7.06 -6.38
CA TYR A 391 16.14 -6.04 -5.94
C TYR A 391 16.95 -5.49 -7.12
N GLY A 392 16.90 -4.19 -7.33
CA GLY A 392 17.56 -3.54 -8.47
C GLY A 392 17.11 -4.17 -9.80
N ALA A 393 18.04 -4.72 -10.59
CA ALA A 393 17.75 -5.37 -11.87
C ALA A 393 17.55 -6.90 -11.76
N LEU A 394 17.47 -7.45 -10.55
CA LEU A 394 17.44 -8.89 -10.31
C LEU A 394 16.14 -9.29 -9.62
N THR A 395 15.40 -10.21 -10.19
CA THR A 395 14.37 -10.97 -9.48
C THR A 395 15.07 -12.05 -8.68
N LEU A 396 15.00 -11.98 -7.36
CA LEU A 396 15.67 -12.91 -6.45
C LEU A 396 14.80 -14.14 -6.20
N LEU A 397 13.49 -13.94 -6.01
CA LEU A 397 12.49 -14.99 -5.84
C LEU A 397 11.30 -14.65 -6.75
N ASN A 398 10.72 -15.63 -7.37
CA ASN A 398 9.55 -15.48 -8.21
C ASN A 398 8.49 -16.48 -7.79
N THR A 399 7.32 -16.00 -7.41
CA THR A 399 6.17 -16.80 -7.01
C THR A 399 6.58 -17.93 -6.06
N THR A 400 7.18 -17.53 -4.92
CA THR A 400 7.79 -18.48 -3.97
C THR A 400 6.88 -18.68 -2.78
N HIS A 401 6.65 -19.96 -2.45
CA HIS A 401 5.86 -20.35 -1.28
C HIS A 401 6.72 -20.33 -0.01
N LEU A 402 6.23 -19.70 1.04
CA LEU A 402 6.82 -19.75 2.37
C LEU A 402 5.78 -20.27 3.37
N HIS A 403 6.13 -21.34 4.06
CA HIS A 403 5.31 -21.92 5.12
C HIS A 403 6.12 -22.02 6.40
N LEU A 404 5.71 -21.30 7.43
CA LEU A 404 6.37 -21.26 8.73
C LEU A 404 5.45 -21.82 9.82
N LYS A 405 5.95 -22.77 10.58
CA LYS A 405 5.28 -23.40 11.72
C LYS A 405 5.96 -23.06 13.02
N GLN A 406 5.23 -23.09 14.11
CA GLN A 406 5.71 -22.87 15.47
C GLN A 406 6.69 -23.97 15.92
N ASN A 407 7.69 -23.59 16.72
CA ASN A 407 8.71 -24.48 17.30
C ASN A 407 9.57 -25.18 16.25
N ARG A 408 9.90 -24.48 15.17
CA ARG A 408 10.73 -25.03 14.09
C ARG A 408 11.95 -24.16 13.82
N PHE A 409 13.01 -24.83 13.37
CA PHE A 409 14.20 -24.18 12.85
C PHE A 409 14.25 -24.35 11.33
N TYR A 410 14.37 -23.24 10.61
CA TYR A 410 14.44 -23.19 9.15
C TYR A 410 15.81 -22.70 8.72
N GLY A 411 16.57 -23.55 8.04
CA GLY A 411 17.84 -23.17 7.43
C GLY A 411 17.62 -22.58 6.03
N LEU A 412 17.96 -21.30 5.85
CA LEU A 412 17.89 -20.65 4.54
C LEU A 412 19.21 -20.84 3.79
N LEU A 413 19.21 -21.75 2.79
CA LEU A 413 20.37 -22.14 2.01
C LEU A 413 20.40 -21.46 0.64
N GLY A 414 21.59 -21.11 0.19
CA GLY A 414 21.79 -20.55 -1.15
C GLY A 414 23.17 -19.90 -1.30
N PRO A 415 23.61 -19.63 -2.55
CA PRO A 415 24.88 -18.94 -2.80
C PRO A 415 24.88 -17.51 -2.25
N ASN A 416 26.06 -16.88 -2.18
CA ASN A 416 26.14 -15.48 -1.81
C ASN A 416 25.43 -14.61 -2.85
N ASN A 417 24.82 -13.52 -2.40
CA ASN A 417 24.04 -12.57 -3.22
C ASN A 417 22.78 -13.16 -3.90
N CYS A 418 22.25 -14.30 -3.41
CA CYS A 418 20.97 -14.84 -3.89
C CYS A 418 19.74 -14.24 -3.18
N GLY A 419 19.92 -13.27 -2.27
CA GLY A 419 18.82 -12.57 -1.63
C GLY A 419 18.42 -13.07 -0.24
N LYS A 420 19.20 -13.94 0.43
CA LYS A 420 18.89 -14.46 1.77
C LYS A 420 18.65 -13.35 2.80
N THR A 421 19.61 -12.45 2.95
CA THR A 421 19.51 -11.28 3.85
C THR A 421 18.38 -10.35 3.42
N THR A 422 18.19 -10.16 2.12
CA THR A 422 17.12 -9.32 1.56
C THR A 422 15.74 -9.88 1.92
N LEU A 423 15.56 -11.19 1.84
CA LEU A 423 14.32 -11.85 2.25
C LEU A 423 14.04 -11.65 3.75
N MET A 424 15.03 -11.92 4.61
CA MET A 424 14.86 -11.74 6.05
C MET A 424 14.54 -10.28 6.41
N ARG A 425 15.18 -9.33 5.73
CA ARG A 425 14.92 -7.90 5.90
C ARG A 425 13.52 -7.51 5.42
N ALA A 426 13.06 -8.08 4.30
CA ALA A 426 11.71 -7.87 3.79
C ALA A 426 10.64 -8.38 4.77
N ILE A 427 10.87 -9.55 5.39
CA ILE A 427 9.99 -10.08 6.45
C ILE A 427 10.01 -9.14 7.67
N ALA A 428 11.20 -8.72 8.13
CA ALA A 428 11.36 -7.83 9.28
C ALA A 428 10.71 -6.45 9.09
N ASN A 429 10.65 -5.97 7.86
CA ASN A 429 10.03 -4.69 7.48
C ASN A 429 8.55 -4.80 7.10
N GLU A 430 7.91 -5.97 7.33
CA GLU A 430 6.49 -6.22 7.00
C GLU A 430 6.16 -6.02 5.51
N GLN A 431 7.13 -6.22 4.61
CA GLN A 431 6.96 -6.04 3.18
C GLN A 431 6.37 -7.29 2.49
N VAL A 432 6.47 -8.47 3.12
CA VAL A 432 5.96 -9.73 2.56
C VAL A 432 4.43 -9.77 2.70
N GLU A 433 3.75 -9.92 1.58
CA GLU A 433 2.30 -9.92 1.51
C GLU A 433 1.68 -11.05 2.34
N GLY A 434 0.61 -10.72 3.08
CA GLY A 434 -0.09 -11.68 3.95
C GLY A 434 0.73 -12.11 5.18
N PHE A 435 1.98 -11.63 5.36
CA PHE A 435 2.73 -11.90 6.58
C PHE A 435 2.10 -11.12 7.75
N PRO A 436 1.88 -11.78 8.93
CA PRO A 436 1.29 -11.11 10.08
C PRO A 436 2.12 -9.91 10.53
N LYS A 437 1.45 -8.85 10.96
CA LYS A 437 2.11 -7.65 11.46
C LYS A 437 2.83 -7.92 12.77
N LYS A 438 3.79 -7.06 13.15
CA LYS A 438 4.56 -7.18 14.41
C LYS A 438 3.69 -7.21 15.67
N ASP A 439 2.47 -6.64 15.60
CA ASP A 439 1.50 -6.67 16.70
C ASP A 439 0.90 -8.07 16.89
N GLU A 440 0.78 -8.86 15.81
CA GLU A 440 0.19 -10.20 15.81
C GLU A 440 1.26 -11.30 15.94
N LEU A 441 2.43 -11.10 15.28
CA LEU A 441 3.53 -12.05 15.25
C LEU A 441 4.85 -11.30 15.42
N ARG A 442 5.44 -11.36 16.63
CA ARG A 442 6.66 -10.63 16.98
C ARG A 442 7.87 -11.23 16.29
N THR A 443 8.34 -10.55 15.26
CA THR A 443 9.45 -11.00 14.43
C THR A 443 10.67 -10.13 14.68
N ILE A 444 11.81 -10.72 15.03
CA ILE A 444 13.07 -10.01 15.28
C ILE A 444 14.13 -10.49 14.31
N PHE A 445 14.83 -9.53 13.73
CA PHE A 445 15.94 -9.77 12.81
C PHE A 445 17.27 -9.41 13.47
N VAL A 446 18.15 -10.40 13.62
CA VAL A 446 19.52 -10.27 14.10
C VAL A 446 20.45 -10.19 12.90
N GLU A 447 20.93 -9.00 12.63
CA GLU A 447 21.82 -8.74 11.50
C GLU A 447 23.26 -9.12 11.81
N HIS A 448 23.98 -9.60 10.79
CA HIS A 448 25.42 -9.86 10.89
C HIS A 448 26.20 -8.57 11.20
N GLU A 449 25.84 -7.47 10.56
CA GLU A 449 26.38 -6.13 10.80
C GLU A 449 25.26 -5.17 11.18
N ILE A 450 25.41 -4.48 12.31
CA ILE A 450 24.45 -3.46 12.75
C ILE A 450 24.59 -2.26 11.81
N GLN A 451 23.50 -1.90 11.13
CA GLN A 451 23.47 -0.72 10.26
C GLN A 451 23.57 0.58 11.10
N GLU A 452 24.31 1.54 10.59
CA GLU A 452 24.40 2.88 11.19
C GLU A 452 23.13 3.66 10.89
N ILE A 453 22.37 4.00 11.93
CA ILE A 453 21.11 4.74 11.83
C ILE A 453 21.19 5.92 12.78
N GLU A 454 20.75 7.10 12.33
CA GLU A 454 20.61 8.28 13.18
C GLU A 454 19.46 8.08 14.17
N VAL A 455 19.75 8.27 15.47
CA VAL A 455 18.79 8.05 16.57
C VAL A 455 18.43 9.33 17.31
N GLY A 456 19.05 10.46 16.96
CA GLY A 456 18.82 11.77 17.56
C GLY A 456 19.94 12.75 17.28
N GLU A 457 19.90 13.91 17.93
CA GLU A 457 20.94 14.93 17.88
C GLU A 457 21.51 15.19 19.27
N ASP A 458 22.80 15.51 19.35
CA ASP A 458 23.44 15.93 20.59
C ASP A 458 23.09 17.39 20.96
N GLU A 459 23.52 17.86 22.14
CA GLU A 459 23.29 19.25 22.61
C GLU A 459 23.86 20.32 21.67
N LYS A 460 24.69 19.95 20.68
CA LYS A 460 25.31 20.82 19.69
C LYS A 460 24.67 20.71 18.30
N GLY A 461 23.66 19.83 18.15
CA GLY A 461 22.97 19.57 16.88
C GLY A 461 23.74 18.63 15.94
N PHE A 462 24.68 17.81 16.45
CA PHE A 462 25.29 16.75 15.65
C PHE A 462 24.48 15.47 15.76
N PRO A 463 24.33 14.69 14.66
CA PRO A 463 23.58 13.43 14.67
C PRO A 463 24.25 12.41 15.61
N ILE A 464 23.44 11.78 16.46
CA ILE A 464 23.84 10.61 17.27
C ILE A 464 23.47 9.36 16.47
N LEU A 465 24.45 8.49 16.25
CA LEU A 465 24.21 7.22 15.58
C LEU A 465 23.90 6.12 16.61
N ASN A 466 23.09 5.14 16.22
CA ASN A 466 22.77 3.99 17.05
C ASN A 466 24.03 3.21 17.51
N ILE A 467 25.09 3.25 16.71
CA ILE A 467 26.38 2.61 17.01
C ILE A 467 27.16 3.34 18.10
N ASP A 468 26.85 4.60 18.40
CA ASP A 468 27.49 5.40 19.46
C ASP A 468 26.88 5.12 20.84
N LEU A 469 25.72 4.45 20.89
CA LEU A 469 25.05 4.10 22.12
C LEU A 469 25.84 3.04 22.90
N CYS A 470 25.69 3.03 24.24
CA CYS A 470 26.14 1.91 25.05
C CYS A 470 25.23 0.69 24.83
N GLY A 471 25.69 -0.50 25.23
CA GLY A 471 24.93 -1.74 25.00
C GLY A 471 23.53 -1.71 25.60
N VAL A 472 23.35 -1.15 26.79
CA VAL A 472 22.05 -1.03 27.47
C VAL A 472 21.14 -0.07 26.68
N ASP A 473 21.62 1.13 26.33
CA ASP A 473 20.85 2.15 25.64
C ASP A 473 20.44 1.68 24.23
N TRP A 474 21.33 0.94 23.57
CA TRP A 474 21.01 0.35 22.25
C TRP A 474 19.86 -0.66 22.35
N VAL A 475 19.86 -1.56 23.34
CA VAL A 475 18.77 -2.53 23.51
C VAL A 475 17.48 -1.84 23.90
N VAL A 476 17.51 -0.81 24.77
CA VAL A 476 16.35 0.01 25.10
C VAL A 476 15.78 0.68 23.85
N HIS A 477 16.65 1.32 23.05
CA HIS A 477 16.25 1.95 21.78
C HIS A 477 15.66 0.93 20.82
N CYS A 478 16.30 -0.21 20.64
CA CYS A 478 15.82 -1.29 19.77
C CYS A 478 14.40 -1.75 20.16
N CYS A 479 14.19 -2.07 21.43
CA CYS A 479 12.88 -2.53 21.91
C CYS A 479 11.79 -1.45 21.79
N ASN A 480 12.08 -0.22 22.21
CA ASN A 480 11.05 0.81 22.37
C ASN A 480 10.81 1.63 21.10
N VAL A 481 11.83 1.86 20.28
CA VAL A 481 11.71 2.69 19.06
C VAL A 481 11.59 1.83 17.82
N VAL A 482 12.51 0.89 17.61
CA VAL A 482 12.50 0.07 16.38
C VAL A 482 11.33 -0.91 16.37
N TYR A 483 11.04 -1.52 17.52
CA TYR A 483 9.96 -2.51 17.64
C TYR A 483 8.72 -2.01 18.38
N SER A 484 8.68 -0.75 18.81
CA SER A 484 7.53 -0.07 19.43
C SER A 484 6.88 -0.87 20.56
N MET A 485 7.72 -1.43 21.47
CA MET A 485 7.26 -2.32 22.53
C MET A 485 6.39 -1.59 23.56
N GLU A 486 5.23 -2.13 23.86
CA GLU A 486 4.33 -1.65 24.91
C GLU A 486 4.07 -2.74 25.98
N PRO A 487 4.26 -2.47 27.28
CA PRO A 487 4.85 -1.24 27.84
C PRO A 487 6.34 -1.09 27.51
N PRO A 488 6.88 0.15 27.45
CA PRO A 488 8.29 0.37 27.14
C PRO A 488 9.23 -0.33 28.11
N VAL A 489 10.31 -0.89 27.58
CA VAL A 489 11.37 -1.54 28.39
C VAL A 489 12.24 -0.47 29.04
N ILE A 490 12.57 -0.65 30.30
CA ILE A 490 13.47 0.23 31.07
C ILE A 490 14.87 -0.37 31.16
N ALA A 491 15.89 0.49 31.33
CA ALA A 491 17.30 0.10 31.40
C ALA A 491 17.58 -1.01 32.43
N GLU A 492 16.93 -0.98 33.60
CA GLU A 492 17.10 -1.98 34.66
C GLU A 492 16.70 -3.40 34.22
N GLN A 493 15.63 -3.51 33.40
CA GLN A 493 15.19 -4.80 32.83
C GLN A 493 16.20 -5.30 31.80
N VAL A 494 16.73 -4.40 30.97
CA VAL A 494 17.78 -4.72 30.00
C VAL A 494 19.04 -5.19 30.67
N GLU A 495 19.52 -4.46 31.68
CA GLU A 495 20.71 -4.83 32.45
C GLU A 495 20.61 -6.24 33.04
N LYS A 496 19.45 -6.59 33.59
CA LYS A 496 19.19 -7.91 34.14
C LYS A 496 19.35 -9.02 33.10
N VAL A 497 18.70 -8.85 31.93
CA VAL A 497 18.77 -9.84 30.84
C VAL A 497 20.19 -9.91 30.26
N MET A 498 20.87 -8.78 30.11
CA MET A 498 22.25 -8.74 29.65
C MET A 498 23.18 -9.48 30.62
N GLN A 499 22.99 -9.34 31.94
CA GLN A 499 23.75 -10.08 32.95
C GLN A 499 23.52 -11.59 32.88
N GLU A 500 22.28 -12.03 32.65
CA GLU A 500 21.93 -13.44 32.45
C GLU A 500 22.65 -14.05 31.24
N ILE A 501 22.87 -13.25 30.20
CA ILE A 501 23.58 -13.65 28.98
C ILE A 501 25.11 -13.57 29.12
N GLY A 502 25.59 -12.93 30.18
CA GLY A 502 27.01 -12.92 30.56
C GLY A 502 27.70 -11.57 30.38
N PHE A 503 26.97 -10.48 30.17
CA PHE A 503 27.52 -9.13 30.22
C PHE A 503 27.77 -8.70 31.68
N GLY A 504 28.65 -7.73 31.88
CA GLY A 504 28.95 -7.18 33.22
C GLY A 504 29.46 -5.74 33.14
N TYR A 505 29.72 -5.13 34.30
CA TYR A 505 30.39 -3.83 34.37
C TYR A 505 31.87 -4.02 34.71
N ALA A 506 32.76 -3.58 33.83
CA ALA A 506 34.21 -3.76 33.96
C ALA A 506 34.80 -3.25 35.30
N LYS A 507 34.14 -2.28 35.95
CA LYS A 507 34.57 -1.72 37.26
C LYS A 507 34.17 -2.58 38.47
N LYS A 508 33.21 -3.51 38.32
CA LYS A 508 32.70 -4.35 39.43
C LYS A 508 33.20 -5.80 39.39
N ASP A 509 33.58 -6.30 38.21
CA ASP A 509 33.88 -7.71 37.97
C ASP A 509 35.34 -7.96 37.55
N ILE A 510 36.26 -7.11 38.00
CA ILE A 510 37.70 -7.29 37.77
C ILE A 510 38.16 -8.62 38.40
N GLY A 511 38.24 -9.66 37.56
CA GLY A 511 38.77 -10.96 37.93
C GLY A 511 37.95 -12.19 37.50
N LYS A 512 36.83 -12.03 36.87
CA LYS A 512 36.06 -13.13 36.29
C LYS A 512 35.99 -13.02 34.77
N ASP A 513 36.34 -14.06 34.11
CA ASP A 513 36.47 -14.26 32.69
C ASP A 513 35.59 -13.36 31.76
N ARG A 514 36.27 -12.45 31.04
CA ARG A 514 35.88 -11.87 29.76
C ARG A 514 34.40 -11.45 29.55
N ALA A 515 33.78 -10.80 30.55
CA ALA A 515 32.49 -10.16 30.36
C ALA A 515 32.65 -8.88 29.51
N ALA A 516 31.78 -8.68 28.53
CA ALA A 516 31.70 -7.39 27.83
C ALA A 516 31.05 -6.36 28.76
N ASP A 517 31.60 -5.14 28.77
CA ASP A 517 31.08 -4.06 29.60
C ASP A 517 29.83 -3.44 28.96
N MET A 518 28.71 -3.55 29.68
CA MET A 518 27.41 -3.02 29.24
C MET A 518 27.39 -1.51 29.01
N GLY A 519 28.27 -0.78 29.73
CA GLY A 519 28.38 0.68 29.64
C GLY A 519 29.29 1.18 28.51
N MET A 520 29.92 0.29 27.74
CA MET A 520 30.76 0.68 26.58
C MET A 520 29.96 0.75 25.29
N GLY A 521 30.43 1.60 24.36
CA GLY A 521 29.83 1.73 23.04
C GLY A 521 29.84 0.41 22.26
N ILE A 522 28.79 0.12 21.52
CA ILE A 522 28.60 -1.16 20.80
C ILE A 522 29.68 -1.44 19.76
N THR A 523 30.34 -0.40 19.24
CA THR A 523 31.48 -0.52 18.31
C THR A 523 32.66 -1.28 18.92
N THR A 524 32.79 -1.27 20.24
CA THR A 524 33.87 -1.97 20.97
C THR A 524 33.62 -3.46 21.14
N TYR A 525 32.39 -3.93 20.90
CA TYR A 525 32.03 -5.33 21.05
C TYR A 525 32.56 -6.17 19.87
N SER A 526 33.07 -7.37 20.20
CA SER A 526 33.33 -8.38 19.18
C SER A 526 32.01 -8.89 18.56
N GLY A 527 32.09 -9.51 17.39
CA GLY A 527 30.90 -10.04 16.70
C GLY A 527 30.00 -10.89 17.59
N GLY A 528 30.59 -11.80 18.39
CA GLY A 528 29.83 -12.64 19.31
C GLY A 528 29.07 -11.86 20.40
N TRP A 529 29.65 -10.80 20.90
CA TRP A 529 28.96 -9.93 21.85
C TRP A 529 27.88 -9.08 21.23
N LYS A 530 28.05 -8.65 19.98
CA LYS A 530 26.98 -7.96 19.20
C LYS A 530 25.79 -8.87 18.98
N VAL A 531 26.01 -10.14 18.60
CA VAL A 531 24.92 -11.12 18.46
C VAL A 531 24.22 -11.34 19.79
N LYS A 532 24.97 -11.56 20.89
CA LYS A 532 24.39 -11.72 22.24
C LYS A 532 23.56 -10.52 22.68
N MET A 533 23.99 -9.30 22.36
CA MET A 533 23.26 -8.07 22.64
C MET A 533 21.94 -8.01 21.87
N GLN A 534 21.94 -8.36 20.58
CA GLN A 534 20.72 -8.41 19.80
C GLN A 534 19.76 -9.51 20.32
N LEU A 535 20.27 -10.64 20.79
CA LEU A 535 19.46 -11.69 21.42
C LEU A 535 18.83 -11.24 22.75
N CYS A 536 19.41 -10.24 23.45
CA CYS A 536 18.76 -9.62 24.63
C CYS A 536 17.44 -8.96 24.23
N ALA A 537 17.39 -8.24 23.11
CA ALA A 537 16.16 -7.65 22.61
C ALA A 537 15.12 -8.74 22.28
N ALA A 538 15.52 -9.82 21.63
CA ALA A 538 14.65 -10.95 21.32
C ALA A 538 14.03 -11.59 22.58
N THR A 539 14.83 -11.70 23.65
CA THR A 539 14.38 -12.23 24.95
C THR A 539 13.35 -11.30 25.60
N LEU A 540 13.66 -10.00 25.66
CA LEU A 540 12.79 -8.99 26.29
C LEU A 540 11.45 -8.86 25.59
N MET A 541 11.43 -9.01 24.28
CA MET A 541 10.24 -8.90 23.46
C MET A 541 9.39 -10.17 23.40
N ASN A 542 9.87 -11.29 23.94
CA ASN A 542 9.20 -12.58 23.76
C ASN A 542 8.91 -12.86 22.27
N ALA A 543 9.95 -12.83 21.44
CA ALA A 543 9.80 -12.99 19.99
C ALA A 543 9.16 -14.34 19.62
N ASP A 544 8.25 -14.33 18.66
CA ASP A 544 7.64 -15.55 18.08
C ASP A 544 8.51 -16.12 16.97
N ILE A 545 9.12 -15.24 16.17
CA ILE A 545 10.07 -15.60 15.11
C ILE A 545 11.37 -14.84 15.30
N LEU A 546 12.47 -15.57 15.28
CA LEU A 546 13.83 -15.03 15.31
C LEU A 546 14.51 -15.32 13.98
N MET A 547 14.93 -14.27 13.29
CA MET A 547 15.71 -14.38 12.05
C MET A 547 17.16 -14.05 12.32
N LEU A 548 18.07 -14.90 11.87
CA LEU A 548 19.51 -14.82 12.15
C LEU A 548 20.30 -14.82 10.84
N ASP A 549 21.00 -13.73 10.56
CA ASP A 549 21.89 -13.65 9.39
C ASP A 549 23.32 -13.98 9.80
N GLU A 550 23.81 -15.14 9.38
CA GLU A 550 25.15 -15.66 9.64
C GLU A 550 25.56 -15.58 11.15
N PRO A 551 24.74 -16.10 12.08
CA PRO A 551 24.98 -15.95 13.52
C PRO A 551 26.25 -16.63 14.02
N THR A 552 26.84 -17.51 13.23
CA THR A 552 28.08 -18.23 13.54
C THR A 552 29.33 -17.57 12.97
N GLY A 553 29.17 -16.54 12.15
CA GLY A 553 30.27 -15.83 11.51
C GLY A 553 31.22 -15.22 12.55
N HIS A 554 32.53 -15.48 12.39
CA HIS A 554 33.59 -14.94 13.26
C HIS A 554 33.50 -15.30 14.74
N LEU A 555 32.73 -16.36 15.08
CA LEU A 555 32.63 -16.86 16.46
C LEU A 555 33.60 -17.99 16.75
N ASP A 556 34.07 -18.03 17.99
CA ASP A 556 34.80 -19.19 18.52
C ASP A 556 33.84 -20.34 18.85
N VAL A 557 34.42 -21.55 19.02
CA VAL A 557 33.67 -22.79 19.32
C VAL A 557 32.80 -22.66 20.58
N THR A 558 33.28 -21.93 21.59
CA THR A 558 32.55 -21.72 22.85
C THR A 558 31.30 -20.89 22.64
N ASN A 559 31.41 -19.80 21.86
CA ASN A 559 30.27 -18.94 21.54
C ASN A 559 29.27 -19.64 20.61
N ILE A 560 29.74 -20.45 19.66
CA ILE A 560 28.86 -21.28 18.81
C ILE A 560 28.05 -22.27 19.64
N ALA A 561 28.72 -22.98 20.60
CA ALA A 561 28.03 -23.90 21.50
C ALA A 561 27.01 -23.17 22.40
N TRP A 562 27.35 -21.98 22.89
CA TRP A 562 26.43 -21.15 23.68
C TRP A 562 25.19 -20.75 22.86
N ILE A 563 25.37 -20.24 21.63
CA ILE A 563 24.25 -19.84 20.76
C ILE A 563 23.36 -21.04 20.47
N LYS A 564 23.90 -22.20 20.11
CA LYS A 564 23.11 -23.42 19.90
C LYS A 564 22.20 -23.76 21.08
N ASN A 565 22.76 -23.72 22.28
CA ASN A 565 21.98 -24.00 23.50
C ASN A 565 20.91 -22.95 23.76
N TRP A 566 21.22 -21.67 23.52
CA TRP A 566 20.27 -20.59 23.68
C TRP A 566 19.11 -20.72 22.68
N LEU A 567 19.41 -21.01 21.40
CA LEU A 567 18.41 -21.19 20.33
C LEU A 567 17.50 -22.40 20.60
N LYS A 568 18.05 -23.51 21.13
CA LYS A 568 17.22 -24.65 21.57
C LYS A 568 16.26 -24.26 22.69
N GLY A 569 16.72 -23.52 23.67
CA GLY A 569 15.86 -22.99 24.72
C GLY A 569 14.79 -22.03 24.21
N PHE A 570 15.10 -21.22 23.22
CA PHE A 570 14.14 -20.33 22.57
C PHE A 570 13.03 -21.12 21.84
N MET A 571 13.37 -22.18 21.10
CA MET A 571 12.39 -23.06 20.46
C MET A 571 11.55 -23.83 21.48
N ASP A 572 12.16 -24.33 22.54
CA ASP A 572 11.44 -25.01 23.64
C ASP A 572 10.43 -24.08 24.32
N GLY A 573 10.71 -22.77 24.32
CA GLY A 573 9.80 -21.72 24.78
C GLY A 573 8.66 -21.36 23.81
N GLY A 574 8.61 -21.96 22.63
CA GLY A 574 7.54 -21.73 21.65
C GLY A 574 7.96 -20.90 20.44
N GLY A 575 9.18 -20.38 20.39
CA GLY A 575 9.69 -19.57 19.27
C GLY A 575 10.12 -20.40 18.07
N SER A 576 10.12 -19.77 16.89
CA SER A 576 10.62 -20.36 15.64
C SER A 576 11.79 -19.56 15.11
N ILE A 577 12.65 -20.21 14.34
CA ILE A 577 13.91 -19.62 13.90
C ILE A 577 14.06 -19.77 12.39
N ILE A 578 14.48 -18.69 11.73
CA ILE A 578 14.96 -18.70 10.35
C ILE A 578 16.42 -18.27 10.39
N ALA A 579 17.35 -19.10 9.93
CA ALA A 579 18.76 -18.76 9.99
C ALA A 579 19.47 -19.03 8.66
N THR A 580 20.41 -18.14 8.31
CA THR A 580 21.43 -18.41 7.31
C THR A 580 22.72 -18.85 8.02
N SER A 581 23.46 -19.73 7.44
CA SER A 581 24.85 -20.00 7.87
C SER A 581 25.64 -20.68 6.77
N HIS A 582 26.93 -20.36 6.70
CA HIS A 582 27.91 -21.10 5.90
C HIS A 582 28.43 -22.35 6.63
N ASP A 583 28.15 -22.49 7.92
CA ASP A 583 28.48 -23.68 8.71
C ASP A 583 27.39 -24.74 8.56
N SER A 584 27.63 -25.70 7.67
CA SER A 584 26.70 -26.81 7.43
C SER A 584 26.53 -27.70 8.67
N SER A 585 27.54 -27.78 9.55
CA SER A 585 27.44 -28.54 10.82
C SER A 585 26.46 -27.88 11.78
N PHE A 586 26.48 -26.55 11.82
CA PHE A 586 25.51 -25.77 12.63
C PHE A 586 24.08 -26.01 12.13
N LEU A 587 23.84 -25.88 10.84
CA LEU A 587 22.50 -26.08 10.27
C LEU A 587 22.01 -27.52 10.44
N ASN A 588 22.83 -28.52 10.14
CA ASN A 588 22.44 -29.93 10.29
C ASN A 588 22.15 -30.35 11.74
N GLU A 589 22.69 -29.64 12.74
CA GLU A 589 22.42 -29.93 14.15
C GLU A 589 21.12 -29.21 14.63
N MET A 590 20.79 -28.09 14.00
CA MET A 590 19.66 -27.24 14.44
C MET A 590 18.37 -27.48 13.66
N CYS A 591 18.45 -27.82 12.35
CA CYS A 591 17.32 -28.25 11.52
C CYS A 591 17.04 -29.77 11.77
#